data_7301b5e2c664c5e9e182569352b13bda
#
_entry.id   7301b5e2c664c5e9e182569352b13bda
#
_cell.length_a   1.000
_cell.length_b   1.000
_cell.length_c   1.000
_cell.angle_alpha   90.00
_cell.angle_beta   90.00
_cell.angle_gamma   90.00
#
_symmetry.space_group_name_H-M   'P 1'
#
loop_
_entity.id
_entity.type
_entity.pdbx_description
1 polymer ?
#
loop_
_entity_poly.entity_id
_entity_poly.type
_entity_poly.pdbx_seq_one_letter_code
_entity_poly.pdbx_strand_id
1 'polypeptide(L)'
;FTFLPFYPFTFKHMASLKSLAKDTAIYGLSSIIGRFLNYLLVPLYTAKISAASGGYGVITNMYAYTALLLVILTYGMETTFFRFVNKEGENSEKVYHTVLSMVGFTSLLFIALVFLFITPLSDAMGYADHPAYVWTMFVTVAIDAFQCIPFAYLRYKKRPLKFAALKMLFIIGNMTMNIAYFGFMGGSDVEYAFYINIICTSTMTIFFFKELKEGFSGPYASWAETKVLIKKMLSYSWPILVLGIAGILNQTADKILFPYIYEKGDAHTQLGIYGAASKIAMIMAMITQAFRFAYEPFVFGNAKEKDNKKMYASAMKYFVIFTLLAFLVVVGYMDLLRHIIGRDYWDGLKVVPIVMAAEIMMGVYFNLSFWYKLIDKTIWGAYFSGI
;
A
#
# COMPACT_ATOMS: atom_id res chain seq x y z
N PHE A 1 44.78 21.50 -21.21
CA PHE A 1 43.72 22.48 -20.82
C PHE A 1 42.64 22.44 -21.88
N THR A 2 41.59 21.65 -21.66
CA THR A 2 40.40 21.65 -22.50
C THR A 2 39.24 22.10 -21.61
N PHE A 3 38.74 23.29 -21.86
CA PHE A 3 37.58 23.88 -21.21
C PHE A 3 36.36 23.00 -21.49
N LEU A 4 35.77 22.39 -20.45
CA LEU A 4 34.41 21.83 -20.50
C LEU A 4 33.41 22.98 -20.62
N PRO A 5 32.46 22.95 -21.56
CA PRO A 5 31.47 23.99 -21.70
C PRO A 5 30.55 24.00 -20.49
N PHE A 6 30.51 25.14 -19.81
CA PHE A 6 29.47 25.49 -18.84
C PHE A 6 28.13 25.49 -19.57
N TYR A 7 27.31 24.43 -19.37
CA TYR A 7 25.91 24.47 -19.77
C TYR A 7 25.20 25.44 -18.82
N PRO A 8 24.62 26.54 -19.32
CA PRO A 8 23.86 27.45 -18.47
C PRO A 8 22.61 26.69 -17.97
N PHE A 9 22.46 26.61 -16.65
CA PHE A 9 21.28 26.09 -15.98
C PHE A 9 20.11 27.01 -16.34
N THR A 10 19.39 26.69 -17.41
CA THR A 10 18.38 27.56 -17.98
C THR A 10 17.13 27.59 -17.09
N PHE A 11 16.48 28.75 -16.96
CA PHE A 11 15.20 28.97 -16.24
C PHE A 11 14.12 27.92 -16.57
N LYS A 12 14.18 27.32 -17.75
CA LYS A 12 13.30 26.24 -18.21
C LYS A 12 13.46 24.94 -17.41
N HIS A 13 14.69 24.63 -16.94
CA HIS A 13 14.96 23.48 -16.07
C HIS A 13 14.45 23.71 -14.64
N MET A 14 14.56 24.92 -14.11
CA MET A 14 14.03 25.28 -12.80
C MET A 14 12.49 25.24 -12.73
N ALA A 15 11.82 25.69 -13.79
CA ALA A 15 10.37 25.60 -13.90
C ALA A 15 9.88 24.15 -14.00
N SER A 16 10.61 23.29 -14.73
CA SER A 16 10.34 21.85 -14.82
C SER A 16 10.53 21.14 -13.48
N LEU A 17 11.59 21.45 -12.71
CA LEU A 17 11.83 20.90 -11.37
C LEU A 17 10.78 21.34 -10.36
N LYS A 18 10.34 22.61 -10.38
CA LYS A 18 9.25 23.09 -9.53
C LYS A 18 7.92 22.40 -9.84
N SER A 19 7.59 22.20 -11.10
CA SER A 19 6.40 21.47 -11.52
C SER A 19 6.47 20.01 -11.07
N LEU A 20 7.59 19.34 -11.29
CA LEU A 20 7.81 17.96 -10.86
C LEU A 20 7.70 17.82 -9.33
N ALA A 21 8.30 18.72 -8.57
CA ALA A 21 8.23 18.75 -7.11
C ALA A 21 6.78 18.95 -6.62
N LYS A 22 6.04 19.88 -7.26
CA LYS A 22 4.63 20.12 -6.96
C LYS A 22 3.76 18.88 -7.24
N ASP A 23 3.91 18.27 -8.40
CA ASP A 23 3.14 17.09 -8.78
C ASP A 23 3.46 15.90 -7.85
N THR A 24 4.76 15.68 -7.57
CA THR A 24 5.21 14.65 -6.62
C THR A 24 4.66 14.88 -5.22
N ALA A 25 4.64 16.14 -4.75
CA ALA A 25 4.06 16.50 -3.46
C ALA A 25 2.55 16.19 -3.42
N ILE A 26 1.79 16.52 -4.48
CA ILE A 26 0.35 16.24 -4.55
C ILE A 26 0.09 14.73 -4.54
N TYR A 27 0.81 13.94 -5.34
CA TYR A 27 0.66 12.47 -5.36
C TYR A 27 1.07 11.83 -4.04
N GLY A 28 2.21 12.24 -3.47
CA GLY A 28 2.71 11.73 -2.19
C GLY A 28 1.79 12.09 -1.03
N LEU A 29 1.44 13.37 -0.91
CA LEU A 29 0.60 13.87 0.19
C LEU A 29 -0.80 13.24 0.17
N SER A 30 -1.45 13.12 -1.01
CA SER A 30 -2.76 12.46 -1.11
C SER A 30 -2.71 10.99 -0.69
N SER A 31 -1.62 10.29 -0.96
CA SER A 31 -1.43 8.90 -0.55
C SER A 31 -1.16 8.76 0.96
N ILE A 32 -0.40 9.70 1.55
CA ILE A 32 -0.11 9.73 3.00
C ILE A 32 -1.38 10.10 3.77
N ILE A 33 -2.10 11.12 3.36
CA ILE A 33 -3.38 11.53 3.98
C ILE A 33 -4.36 10.36 3.95
N GLY A 34 -4.41 9.59 2.85
CA GLY A 34 -5.25 8.41 2.76
C GLY A 34 -4.99 7.37 3.84
N ARG A 35 -3.73 7.10 4.11
CA ARG A 35 -3.34 6.17 5.19
C ARG A 35 -3.69 6.71 6.57
N PHE A 36 -3.45 8.00 6.79
CA PHE A 36 -3.74 8.67 8.05
C PHE A 36 -5.24 8.69 8.35
N LEU A 37 -6.08 8.98 7.35
CA LEU A 37 -7.53 9.03 7.52
C LEU A 37 -8.11 7.63 7.81
N ASN A 38 -7.63 6.58 7.17
CA ASN A 38 -8.00 5.21 7.53
C ASN A 38 -7.59 4.84 8.97
N TYR A 39 -6.50 5.42 9.46
CA TYR A 39 -6.10 5.27 10.86
C TYR A 39 -7.11 5.87 11.82
N LEU A 40 -7.78 6.97 11.45
CA LEU A 40 -8.81 7.62 12.28
C LEU A 40 -10.08 6.78 12.44
N LEU A 41 -10.31 5.74 11.65
CA LEU A 41 -11.41 4.79 11.84
C LEU A 41 -11.15 3.80 12.99
N VAL A 42 -9.91 3.64 13.43
CA VAL A 42 -9.57 2.69 14.51
C VAL A 42 -10.26 3.03 15.83
N PRO A 43 -10.21 4.28 16.33
CA PRO A 43 -10.97 4.67 17.51
C PRO A 43 -12.46 4.39 17.38
N LEU A 44 -13.05 4.65 16.20
CA LEU A 44 -14.45 4.42 15.93
C LEU A 44 -14.80 2.92 16.02
N TYR A 45 -14.07 2.08 15.32
CA TYR A 45 -14.32 0.63 15.32
C TYR A 45 -14.11 0.01 16.71
N THR A 46 -13.01 0.36 17.39
CA THR A 46 -12.70 -0.21 18.71
C THR A 46 -13.60 0.33 19.83
N ALA A 47 -14.26 1.48 19.63
CA ALA A 47 -15.27 1.98 20.54
C ALA A 47 -16.65 1.33 20.35
N LYS A 48 -16.97 0.83 19.15
CA LYS A 48 -18.30 0.30 18.78
C LYS A 48 -18.34 -1.21 18.64
N ILE A 49 -17.25 -1.84 18.28
CA ILE A 49 -17.11 -3.29 18.17
C ILE A 49 -16.39 -3.77 19.42
N SER A 50 -17.07 -4.57 20.26
CA SER A 50 -16.46 -5.16 21.44
C SER A 50 -15.32 -6.10 21.05
N ALA A 51 -14.22 -6.11 21.82
CA ALA A 51 -13.13 -7.04 21.60
C ALA A 51 -13.59 -8.50 21.71
N ALA A 52 -14.51 -8.80 22.65
CA ALA A 52 -15.05 -10.13 22.86
C ALA A 52 -15.85 -10.68 21.66
N SER A 53 -16.35 -9.82 20.75
CA SER A 53 -17.01 -10.28 19.52
C SER A 53 -16.03 -10.78 18.46
N GLY A 54 -14.72 -10.56 18.61
CA GLY A 54 -13.72 -10.84 17.59
C GLY A 54 -13.79 -9.97 16.33
N GLY A 55 -14.81 -9.10 16.22
CA GLY A 55 -15.12 -8.38 14.98
C GLY A 55 -14.00 -7.51 14.44
N TYR A 56 -13.24 -6.84 15.31
CA TYR A 56 -12.07 -6.06 14.87
C TYR A 56 -10.91 -6.97 14.43
N GLY A 57 -10.82 -8.20 14.95
CA GLY A 57 -9.91 -9.24 14.48
C GLY A 57 -10.24 -9.68 13.06
N VAL A 58 -11.53 -9.87 12.77
CA VAL A 58 -12.04 -10.15 11.41
C VAL A 58 -11.64 -9.03 10.45
N ILE A 59 -11.87 -7.77 10.83
CA ILE A 59 -11.44 -6.60 10.03
C ILE A 59 -9.93 -6.66 9.78
N THR A 60 -9.13 -6.88 10.82
CA THR A 60 -7.67 -6.93 10.73
C THR A 60 -7.20 -8.06 9.81
N ASN A 61 -7.78 -9.24 9.92
CA ASN A 61 -7.46 -10.41 9.11
C ASN A 61 -7.85 -10.20 7.64
N MET A 62 -9.07 -9.75 7.37
CA MET A 62 -9.55 -9.50 6.02
C MET A 62 -8.72 -8.45 5.27
N TYR A 63 -8.34 -7.36 5.94
CA TYR A 63 -7.44 -6.36 5.34
C TYR A 63 -6.02 -6.89 5.08
N ALA A 64 -5.54 -7.84 5.89
CA ALA A 64 -4.26 -8.51 5.64
C ALA A 64 -4.32 -9.38 4.38
N TYR A 65 -5.39 -10.16 4.19
CA TYR A 65 -5.63 -10.91 2.95
C TYR A 65 -5.76 -9.99 1.73
N THR A 66 -6.54 -8.91 1.83
CA THR A 66 -6.71 -7.99 0.70
C THR A 66 -5.41 -7.29 0.32
N ALA A 67 -4.55 -6.97 1.29
CA ALA A 67 -3.23 -6.40 1.01
C ALA A 67 -2.33 -7.37 0.24
N LEU A 68 -2.34 -8.65 0.58
CA LEU A 68 -1.62 -9.69 -0.15
C LEU A 68 -2.21 -9.90 -1.55
N LEU A 69 -3.53 -10.04 -1.65
CA LEU A 69 -4.24 -10.24 -2.91
C LEU A 69 -4.07 -9.06 -3.87
N LEU A 70 -4.01 -7.82 -3.36
CA LEU A 70 -3.77 -6.64 -4.19
C LEU A 70 -2.42 -6.73 -4.91
N VAL A 71 -1.37 -7.17 -4.22
CA VAL A 71 -0.05 -7.37 -4.84
C VAL A 71 -0.10 -8.48 -5.89
N ILE A 72 -0.79 -9.58 -5.59
CA ILE A 72 -0.95 -10.71 -6.53
C ILE A 72 -1.73 -10.29 -7.78
N LEU A 73 -2.87 -9.58 -7.61
CA LEU A 73 -3.75 -9.18 -8.70
C LEU A 73 -3.21 -8.03 -9.54
N THR A 74 -2.35 -7.17 -8.97
CA THR A 74 -1.65 -6.13 -9.74
C THR A 74 -0.40 -6.66 -10.44
N TYR A 75 0.16 -7.76 -9.96
CA TYR A 75 1.36 -8.48 -10.47
C TYR A 75 2.43 -7.58 -11.10
N GLY A 76 2.70 -6.43 -10.47
CA GLY A 76 3.72 -5.48 -10.91
C GLY A 76 3.37 -4.70 -12.16
N MET A 77 2.12 -4.75 -12.64
CA MET A 77 1.69 -4.10 -13.90
C MET A 77 1.74 -2.59 -13.84
N GLU A 78 1.60 -1.96 -12.69
CA GLU A 78 1.76 -0.52 -12.54
C GLU A 78 3.19 -0.07 -12.92
N THR A 79 4.21 -0.73 -12.37
CA THR A 79 5.61 -0.46 -12.69
C THR A 79 5.93 -0.82 -14.15
N THR A 80 5.38 -1.93 -14.62
CA THR A 80 5.51 -2.39 -16.01
C THR A 80 4.91 -1.37 -16.97
N PHE A 81 3.73 -0.84 -16.67
CA PHE A 81 3.12 0.22 -17.47
C PHE A 81 4.05 1.43 -17.64
N PHE A 82 4.59 1.98 -16.54
CA PHE A 82 5.52 3.11 -16.60
C PHE A 82 6.78 2.83 -17.40
N ARG A 83 7.31 1.62 -17.32
CA ARG A 83 8.48 1.22 -18.11
C ARG A 83 8.18 1.21 -19.59
N PHE A 84 7.07 0.56 -20.00
CA PHE A 84 6.76 0.34 -21.40
C PHE A 84 6.16 1.57 -22.08
N VAL A 85 5.38 2.39 -21.39
CA VAL A 85 4.80 3.62 -21.92
C VAL A 85 5.85 4.70 -22.23
N ASN A 86 7.01 4.65 -21.55
CA ASN A 86 8.13 5.57 -21.77
C ASN A 86 9.24 4.97 -22.64
N LYS A 87 9.05 3.76 -23.17
CA LYS A 87 10.05 3.10 -24.00
C LYS A 87 9.96 3.61 -25.44
N GLU A 88 11.11 4.00 -26.00
CA GLU A 88 11.20 4.41 -27.41
C GLU A 88 10.72 3.29 -28.34
N GLY A 89 9.92 3.66 -29.34
CA GLY A 89 9.36 2.74 -30.33
C GLY A 89 8.08 1.99 -29.90
N GLU A 90 7.64 2.11 -28.66
CA GLU A 90 6.36 1.54 -28.21
C GLU A 90 5.25 2.61 -28.27
N ASN A 91 4.05 2.23 -28.74
CA ASN A 91 2.89 3.12 -28.76
C ASN A 91 2.24 3.15 -27.37
N SER A 92 2.20 4.32 -26.74
CA SER A 92 1.69 4.50 -25.37
C SER A 92 0.21 4.11 -25.23
N GLU A 93 -0.62 4.30 -26.26
CA GLU A 93 -2.04 3.93 -26.25
C GLU A 93 -2.20 2.40 -26.30
N LYS A 94 -1.42 1.72 -27.17
CA LYS A 94 -1.38 0.24 -27.21
C LYS A 94 -0.90 -0.35 -25.87
N VAL A 95 0.12 0.25 -25.26
CA VAL A 95 0.63 -0.18 -23.94
C VAL A 95 -0.47 -0.04 -22.89
N TYR A 96 -1.15 1.11 -22.83
CA TYR A 96 -2.21 1.36 -21.87
C TYR A 96 -3.39 0.41 -22.06
N HIS A 97 -3.88 0.25 -23.30
CA HIS A 97 -4.94 -0.72 -23.63
C HIS A 97 -4.58 -2.15 -23.22
N THR A 98 -3.37 -2.59 -23.54
CA THR A 98 -2.92 -3.96 -23.23
C THR A 98 -2.88 -4.19 -21.72
N VAL A 99 -2.28 -3.29 -20.93
CA VAL A 99 -2.17 -3.44 -19.47
C VAL A 99 -3.55 -3.35 -18.82
N LEU A 100 -4.40 -2.42 -19.26
CA LEU A 100 -5.76 -2.26 -18.75
C LEU A 100 -6.59 -3.53 -18.99
N SER A 101 -6.50 -4.10 -20.20
CA SER A 101 -7.21 -5.33 -20.57
C SER A 101 -6.68 -6.54 -19.80
N MET A 102 -5.36 -6.65 -19.61
CA MET A 102 -4.76 -7.75 -18.84
C MET A 102 -5.24 -7.73 -17.38
N VAL A 103 -5.10 -6.58 -16.70
CA VAL A 103 -5.50 -6.47 -15.29
C VAL A 103 -7.02 -6.57 -15.16
N GLY A 104 -7.78 -5.99 -16.11
CA GLY A 104 -9.24 -6.13 -16.15
C GLY A 104 -9.69 -7.58 -16.29
N PHE A 105 -9.09 -8.33 -17.22
CA PHE A 105 -9.38 -9.75 -17.41
C PHE A 105 -9.05 -10.59 -16.16
N THR A 106 -7.85 -10.39 -15.57
CA THR A 106 -7.44 -11.15 -14.38
C THR A 106 -8.30 -10.79 -13.16
N SER A 107 -8.72 -9.52 -13.01
CA SER A 107 -9.65 -9.11 -11.95
C SER A 107 -11.04 -9.73 -12.13
N LEU A 108 -11.58 -9.73 -13.35
CA LEU A 108 -12.88 -10.36 -13.64
C LEU A 108 -12.83 -11.87 -13.45
N LEU A 109 -11.77 -12.53 -13.92
CA LEU A 109 -11.55 -13.96 -13.70
C LEU A 109 -11.49 -14.28 -12.20
N PHE A 110 -10.76 -13.47 -11.42
CA PHE A 110 -10.67 -13.63 -9.98
C PHE A 110 -12.04 -13.50 -9.30
N ILE A 111 -12.85 -12.50 -9.67
CA ILE A 111 -14.22 -12.33 -9.17
C ILE A 111 -15.06 -13.57 -9.50
N ALA A 112 -15.00 -14.06 -10.73
CA ALA A 112 -15.72 -15.26 -11.14
C ALA A 112 -15.31 -16.50 -10.31
N LEU A 113 -14.01 -16.67 -10.07
CA LEU A 113 -13.48 -17.75 -9.23
C LEU A 113 -13.92 -17.60 -7.76
N VAL A 114 -13.92 -16.38 -7.21
CA VAL A 114 -14.40 -16.13 -5.84
C VAL A 114 -15.86 -16.58 -5.69
N PHE A 115 -16.75 -16.21 -6.62
CA PHE A 115 -18.15 -16.62 -6.55
C PHE A 115 -18.36 -18.12 -6.82
N LEU A 116 -17.55 -18.72 -7.69
CA LEU A 116 -17.60 -20.16 -7.97
C LEU A 116 -17.18 -20.99 -6.76
N PHE A 117 -16.19 -20.51 -6.00
CA PHE A 117 -15.61 -21.23 -4.86
C PHE A 117 -15.90 -20.55 -3.52
N ILE A 118 -16.97 -19.74 -3.41
CA ILE A 118 -17.22 -18.95 -2.20
C ILE A 118 -17.39 -19.82 -0.95
N THR A 119 -18.10 -20.92 -1.04
CA THR A 119 -18.34 -21.82 0.11
C THR A 119 -17.04 -22.46 0.61
N PRO A 120 -16.27 -23.23 -0.21
CA PRO A 120 -15.03 -23.83 0.26
C PRO A 120 -13.97 -22.79 0.65
N LEU A 121 -13.99 -21.61 0.03
CA LEU A 121 -13.07 -20.54 0.36
C LEU A 121 -13.38 -19.94 1.74
N SER A 122 -14.66 -19.64 2.02
CA SER A 122 -15.09 -19.11 3.31
C SER A 122 -14.85 -20.13 4.43
N ASP A 123 -15.09 -21.40 4.17
CA ASP A 123 -14.82 -22.49 5.12
C ASP A 123 -13.33 -22.60 5.44
N ALA A 124 -12.48 -22.65 4.43
CA ALA A 124 -11.02 -22.70 4.59
C ALA A 124 -10.43 -21.49 5.33
N MET A 125 -11.08 -20.33 5.26
CA MET A 125 -10.69 -19.11 5.96
C MET A 125 -11.31 -18.98 7.36
N GLY A 126 -12.16 -19.93 7.77
CA GLY A 126 -12.87 -19.91 9.06
C GLY A 126 -14.06 -18.93 9.09
N TYR A 127 -14.64 -18.60 7.94
CA TYR A 127 -15.78 -17.68 7.78
C TYR A 127 -17.00 -18.37 7.12
N ALA A 128 -17.20 -19.67 7.35
CA ALA A 128 -18.31 -20.43 6.78
C ALA A 128 -19.68 -19.79 7.06
N ASP A 129 -19.89 -19.27 8.28
CA ASP A 129 -21.14 -18.62 8.68
C ASP A 129 -21.29 -17.19 8.14
N HIS A 130 -20.21 -16.59 7.66
CA HIS A 130 -20.14 -15.20 7.18
C HIS A 130 -19.45 -15.07 5.82
N PRO A 131 -19.91 -15.75 4.75
CA PRO A 131 -19.28 -15.69 3.43
C PRO A 131 -19.27 -14.25 2.85
N ALA A 132 -20.12 -13.38 3.38
CA ALA A 132 -20.15 -11.96 3.00
C ALA A 132 -18.83 -11.24 3.28
N TYR A 133 -18.11 -11.60 4.33
CA TYR A 133 -16.79 -11.01 4.61
C TYR A 133 -15.79 -11.29 3.48
N VAL A 134 -15.83 -12.52 2.97
CA VAL A 134 -14.89 -12.98 1.95
C VAL A 134 -15.21 -12.37 0.59
N TRP A 135 -16.45 -12.54 0.08
CA TRP A 135 -16.76 -12.06 -1.26
C TRP A 135 -16.70 -10.53 -1.36
N THR A 136 -17.18 -9.79 -0.37
CA THR A 136 -17.15 -8.32 -0.41
C THR A 136 -15.72 -7.78 -0.49
N MET A 137 -14.83 -8.30 0.35
CA MET A 137 -13.45 -7.84 0.40
C MET A 137 -12.64 -8.31 -0.81
N PHE A 138 -12.91 -9.52 -1.32
CA PHE A 138 -12.20 -10.05 -2.49
C PHE A 138 -12.66 -9.39 -3.78
N VAL A 139 -13.94 -9.05 -3.91
CA VAL A 139 -14.42 -8.21 -5.02
C VAL A 139 -13.86 -6.80 -4.92
N THR A 140 -13.82 -6.22 -3.72
CA THR A 140 -13.21 -4.91 -3.50
C THR A 140 -11.77 -4.88 -3.97
N VAL A 141 -10.94 -5.85 -3.57
CA VAL A 141 -9.53 -5.89 -3.97
C VAL A 141 -9.34 -6.12 -5.47
N ALA A 142 -10.23 -6.87 -6.11
CA ALA A 142 -10.19 -7.04 -7.56
C ALA A 142 -10.47 -5.72 -8.30
N ILE A 143 -11.44 -4.93 -7.81
CA ILE A 143 -11.74 -3.61 -8.34
C ILE A 143 -10.56 -2.65 -8.07
N ASP A 144 -9.96 -2.67 -6.88
CA ASP A 144 -8.79 -1.85 -6.54
C ASP A 144 -7.58 -2.20 -7.42
N ALA A 145 -7.35 -3.49 -7.69
CA ALA A 145 -6.32 -3.94 -8.61
C ALA A 145 -6.54 -3.43 -10.04
N PHE A 146 -7.77 -3.48 -10.53
CA PHE A 146 -8.14 -2.90 -11.81
C PHE A 146 -7.90 -1.39 -11.85
N GLN A 147 -8.32 -0.66 -10.81
CA GLN A 147 -8.18 0.78 -10.72
C GLN A 147 -6.72 1.26 -10.64
N CYS A 148 -5.76 0.41 -10.25
CA CYS A 148 -4.36 0.82 -10.19
C CYS A 148 -3.84 1.29 -11.54
N ILE A 149 -4.36 0.76 -12.66
CA ILE A 149 -3.95 1.13 -14.01
C ILE A 149 -4.51 2.49 -14.44
N PRO A 150 -5.81 2.82 -14.33
CA PRO A 150 -6.32 4.18 -14.52
C PRO A 150 -5.61 5.22 -13.62
N PHE A 151 -5.30 4.89 -12.36
CA PHE A 151 -4.51 5.77 -11.49
C PHE A 151 -3.08 5.98 -12.02
N ALA A 152 -2.41 4.93 -12.50
CA ALA A 152 -1.11 5.04 -13.15
C ALA A 152 -1.18 5.90 -14.42
N TYR A 153 -2.24 5.74 -15.20
CA TYR A 153 -2.47 6.54 -16.39
C TYR A 153 -2.68 8.03 -16.10
N LEU A 154 -3.43 8.38 -15.03
CA LEU A 154 -3.54 9.78 -14.57
C LEU A 154 -2.17 10.38 -14.22
N ARG A 155 -1.27 9.60 -13.59
CA ARG A 155 0.11 10.04 -13.32
C ARG A 155 0.92 10.22 -14.58
N TYR A 156 0.82 9.28 -15.53
CA TYR A 156 1.46 9.38 -16.84
C TYR A 156 1.00 10.65 -17.61
N LYS A 157 -0.31 10.91 -17.62
CA LYS A 157 -0.91 12.12 -18.26
C LYS A 157 -0.70 13.39 -17.44
N LYS A 158 0.04 13.36 -16.32
CA LYS A 158 0.30 14.51 -15.44
C LYS A 158 -0.97 15.22 -14.98
N ARG A 159 -1.97 14.43 -14.50
CA ARG A 159 -3.24 14.93 -13.96
C ARG A 159 -3.31 14.77 -12.43
N PRO A 160 -2.44 15.46 -11.64
CA PRO A 160 -2.32 15.23 -10.19
C PRO A 160 -3.57 15.62 -9.44
N LEU A 161 -4.27 16.67 -9.85
CA LEU A 161 -5.49 17.14 -9.18
C LEU A 161 -6.63 16.12 -9.29
N LYS A 162 -6.83 15.50 -10.47
CA LYS A 162 -7.84 14.43 -10.61
C LYS A 162 -7.47 13.22 -9.79
N PHE A 163 -6.21 12.82 -9.79
CA PHE A 163 -5.70 11.73 -8.94
C PHE A 163 -5.99 11.98 -7.46
N ALA A 164 -5.61 13.16 -6.95
CA ALA A 164 -5.83 13.54 -5.56
C ALA A 164 -7.33 13.64 -5.23
N ALA A 165 -8.14 14.25 -6.10
CA ALA A 165 -9.58 14.37 -5.91
C ALA A 165 -10.27 13.00 -5.79
N LEU A 166 -9.93 12.03 -6.66
CA LEU A 166 -10.48 10.68 -6.58
C LEU A 166 -10.05 9.95 -5.30
N LYS A 167 -8.78 10.05 -4.91
CA LYS A 167 -8.32 9.49 -3.63
C LYS A 167 -9.04 10.11 -2.44
N MET A 168 -9.22 11.43 -2.43
CA MET A 168 -9.95 12.12 -1.37
C MET A 168 -11.44 11.76 -1.36
N LEU A 169 -12.07 11.64 -2.52
CA LEU A 169 -13.47 11.22 -2.64
C LEU A 169 -13.70 9.84 -2.00
N PHE A 170 -12.83 8.87 -2.31
CA PHE A 170 -12.89 7.55 -1.69
C PHE A 170 -12.75 7.64 -0.17
N ILE A 171 -11.72 8.34 0.31
CA ILE A 171 -11.41 8.41 1.74
C ILE A 171 -12.51 9.12 2.51
N ILE A 172 -12.95 10.29 2.05
CA ILE A 172 -14.00 11.07 2.69
C ILE A 172 -15.32 10.30 2.65
N GLY A 173 -15.67 9.69 1.51
CA GLY A 173 -16.86 8.86 1.37
C GLY A 173 -16.85 7.68 2.35
N ASN A 174 -15.75 6.93 2.39
CA ASN A 174 -15.59 5.80 3.29
C ASN A 174 -15.67 6.23 4.76
N MET A 175 -14.97 7.30 5.16
CA MET A 175 -15.05 7.81 6.52
C MET A 175 -16.44 8.29 6.89
N THR A 176 -17.10 9.07 6.04
CA THR A 176 -18.43 9.61 6.30
C THR A 176 -19.45 8.49 6.50
N MET A 177 -19.43 7.47 5.63
CA MET A 177 -20.35 6.33 5.73
C MET A 177 -20.06 5.50 6.99
N ASN A 178 -18.79 5.27 7.34
CA ASN A 178 -18.42 4.57 8.58
C ASN A 178 -18.85 5.35 9.82
N ILE A 179 -18.62 6.66 9.85
CA ILE A 179 -19.06 7.53 10.97
C ILE A 179 -20.58 7.55 11.05
N ALA A 180 -21.30 7.57 9.92
CA ALA A 180 -22.76 7.51 9.92
C ALA A 180 -23.24 6.19 10.53
N TYR A 181 -22.74 5.05 10.07
CA TYR A 181 -23.21 3.74 10.53
C TYR A 181 -22.77 3.44 11.98
N PHE A 182 -21.46 3.46 12.25
CA PHE A 182 -20.93 3.09 13.57
C PHE A 182 -21.10 4.21 14.60
N GLY A 183 -21.03 5.49 14.18
CA GLY A 183 -21.11 6.65 15.08
C GLY A 183 -22.56 7.03 15.42
N PHE A 184 -23.32 7.40 14.40
CA PHE A 184 -24.66 7.99 14.59
C PHE A 184 -25.79 6.94 14.67
N MET A 185 -25.76 5.90 13.83
CA MET A 185 -26.78 4.85 13.83
C MET A 185 -26.55 3.80 14.92
N GLY A 186 -25.37 3.81 15.57
CA GLY A 186 -25.05 2.86 16.64
C GLY A 186 -24.82 1.42 16.17
N GLY A 187 -24.53 1.22 14.88
CA GLY A 187 -24.24 -0.10 14.33
C GLY A 187 -22.94 -0.69 14.91
N SER A 188 -22.89 -2.01 14.98
CA SER A 188 -21.71 -2.77 15.44
C SER A 188 -21.34 -3.93 14.52
N ASP A 189 -22.13 -4.17 13.47
CA ASP A 189 -21.92 -5.29 12.56
C ASP A 189 -20.73 -5.04 11.63
N VAL A 190 -19.79 -5.95 11.66
CA VAL A 190 -18.52 -5.88 10.91
C VAL A 190 -18.74 -5.84 9.40
N GLU A 191 -19.77 -6.52 8.89
CA GLU A 191 -20.11 -6.58 7.48
C GLU A 191 -20.27 -5.20 6.84
N TYR A 192 -20.81 -4.25 7.58
CA TYR A 192 -21.02 -2.90 7.06
C TYR A 192 -19.72 -2.16 6.76
N ALA A 193 -18.64 -2.44 7.50
CA ALA A 193 -17.32 -1.91 7.17
C ALA A 193 -16.86 -2.37 5.78
N PHE A 194 -17.18 -3.62 5.41
CA PHE A 194 -16.86 -4.21 4.11
C PHE A 194 -17.81 -3.73 3.01
N TYR A 195 -19.12 -3.65 3.29
CA TYR A 195 -20.10 -3.09 2.34
C TYR A 195 -19.80 -1.62 2.01
N ILE A 196 -19.45 -0.81 3.00
CA ILE A 196 -19.04 0.58 2.78
C ILE A 196 -17.81 0.64 1.87
N ASN A 197 -16.86 -0.26 2.08
CA ASN A 197 -15.63 -0.29 1.29
C ASN A 197 -15.91 -0.62 -0.18
N ILE A 198 -16.69 -1.67 -0.46
CA ILE A 198 -17.03 -2.05 -1.84
C ILE A 198 -17.88 -0.97 -2.53
N ILE A 199 -18.81 -0.32 -1.83
CA ILE A 199 -19.64 0.77 -2.37
C ILE A 199 -18.74 1.95 -2.76
N CYS A 200 -17.84 2.38 -1.88
CA CYS A 200 -16.92 3.49 -2.16
C CYS A 200 -15.97 3.17 -3.31
N THR A 201 -15.38 1.97 -3.34
CA THR A 201 -14.49 1.53 -4.42
C THR A 201 -15.24 1.44 -5.76
N SER A 202 -16.42 0.84 -5.77
CA SER A 202 -17.24 0.70 -6.99
C SER A 202 -17.66 2.09 -7.51
N THR A 203 -18.10 2.98 -6.63
CA THR A 203 -18.47 4.36 -6.99
C THR A 203 -17.29 5.11 -7.60
N MET A 204 -16.08 4.95 -7.05
CA MET A 204 -14.88 5.57 -7.60
C MET A 204 -14.58 5.11 -9.02
N THR A 205 -14.88 3.84 -9.37
CA THR A 205 -14.67 3.30 -10.73
C THR A 205 -15.44 4.10 -11.77
N ILE A 206 -16.63 4.61 -11.45
CA ILE A 206 -17.45 5.39 -12.38
C ILE A 206 -16.74 6.67 -12.81
N PHE A 207 -15.98 7.31 -11.93
CA PHE A 207 -15.24 8.53 -12.23
C PHE A 207 -14.03 8.33 -13.15
N PHE A 208 -13.64 7.08 -13.40
CA PHE A 208 -12.64 6.73 -14.42
C PHE A 208 -13.21 6.57 -15.82
N PHE A 209 -14.51 6.83 -16.04
CA PHE A 209 -15.14 6.61 -17.34
C PHE A 209 -14.35 7.16 -18.53
N LYS A 210 -13.76 8.36 -18.40
CA LYS A 210 -12.96 8.97 -19.45
C LYS A 210 -11.68 8.17 -19.73
N GLU A 211 -10.95 7.79 -18.71
CA GLU A 211 -9.71 7.01 -18.80
C GLU A 211 -9.98 5.60 -19.33
N LEU A 212 -11.09 4.99 -18.90
CA LEU A 212 -11.51 3.68 -19.38
C LEU A 212 -11.92 3.77 -20.86
N LYS A 213 -12.67 4.79 -21.26
CA LYS A 213 -13.00 5.02 -22.66
C LYS A 213 -11.74 5.21 -23.51
N GLU A 214 -10.80 6.05 -23.08
CA GLU A 214 -9.52 6.23 -23.76
C GLU A 214 -8.75 4.89 -23.87
N GLY A 215 -8.77 4.06 -22.83
CA GLY A 215 -8.11 2.75 -22.81
C GLY A 215 -8.74 1.71 -23.72
N PHE A 216 -10.07 1.69 -23.82
CA PHE A 216 -10.78 0.70 -24.65
C PHE A 216 -11.14 1.16 -26.06
N SER A 217 -10.96 2.44 -26.42
CA SER A 217 -11.25 2.98 -27.74
C SER A 217 -9.99 3.22 -28.59
N GLY A 218 -8.81 2.88 -28.10
CA GLY A 218 -7.53 3.08 -28.77
C GLY A 218 -7.30 2.17 -29.98
N PRO A 219 -6.27 2.45 -30.80
CA PRO A 219 -5.91 1.59 -31.89
C PRO A 219 -5.48 0.22 -31.39
N TYR A 220 -6.25 -0.79 -31.75
CA TYR A 220 -5.93 -2.17 -31.39
C TYR A 220 -4.72 -2.65 -32.19
N ALA A 221 -3.71 -3.17 -31.49
CA ALA A 221 -2.65 -3.93 -32.13
C ALA A 221 -3.23 -5.25 -32.68
N SER A 222 -2.60 -5.80 -33.71
CA SER A 222 -2.94 -7.16 -34.14
C SER A 222 -2.75 -8.12 -32.95
N TRP A 223 -3.50 -9.22 -32.93
CA TRP A 223 -3.36 -10.21 -31.85
C TRP A 223 -1.92 -10.72 -31.71
N ALA A 224 -1.20 -10.86 -32.83
CA ALA A 224 0.20 -11.29 -32.83
C ALA A 224 1.11 -10.27 -32.13
N GLU A 225 0.96 -8.97 -32.41
CA GLU A 225 1.71 -7.90 -31.74
C GLU A 225 1.37 -7.81 -30.24
N THR A 226 0.09 -7.91 -29.92
CA THR A 226 -0.38 -7.88 -28.51
C THR A 226 0.20 -9.05 -27.73
N LYS A 227 0.22 -10.26 -28.27
CA LYS A 227 0.83 -11.44 -27.63
C LYS A 227 2.31 -11.26 -27.34
N VAL A 228 3.06 -10.67 -28.29
CA VAL A 228 4.49 -10.37 -28.10
C VAL A 228 4.67 -9.34 -26.98
N LEU A 229 3.83 -8.29 -26.95
CA LEU A 229 3.89 -7.25 -25.94
C LEU A 229 3.55 -7.82 -24.54
N ILE A 230 2.49 -8.62 -24.42
CA ILE A 230 2.10 -9.31 -23.18
C ILE A 230 3.27 -10.18 -22.66
N LYS A 231 3.89 -10.98 -23.52
CA LYS A 231 5.03 -11.83 -23.12
C LYS A 231 6.19 -11.00 -22.57
N LYS A 232 6.53 -9.88 -23.21
CA LYS A 232 7.58 -8.96 -22.75
C LYS A 232 7.21 -8.35 -21.39
N MET A 233 5.96 -7.91 -21.22
CA MET A 233 5.45 -7.32 -19.99
C MET A 233 5.46 -8.32 -18.82
N LEU A 234 4.95 -9.54 -19.04
CA LEU A 234 4.93 -10.58 -18.02
C LEU A 234 6.34 -11.02 -17.60
N SER A 235 7.26 -11.15 -18.56
CA SER A 235 8.66 -11.44 -18.25
C SER A 235 9.32 -10.36 -17.38
N TYR A 236 8.93 -9.10 -17.57
CA TYR A 236 9.43 -8.00 -16.75
C TYR A 236 8.72 -7.91 -15.38
N SER A 237 7.41 -8.16 -15.33
CA SER A 237 6.61 -8.00 -14.11
C SER A 237 6.80 -9.15 -13.11
N TRP A 238 7.14 -10.36 -13.59
CA TRP A 238 7.29 -11.53 -12.73
C TRP A 238 8.25 -11.33 -11.54
N PRO A 239 9.49 -10.83 -11.73
CA PRO A 239 10.37 -10.57 -10.60
C PRO A 239 9.82 -9.49 -9.63
N ILE A 240 9.09 -8.50 -10.17
CA ILE A 240 8.46 -7.45 -9.36
C ILE A 240 7.34 -8.05 -8.50
N LEU A 241 6.55 -8.97 -9.05
CA LEU A 241 5.52 -9.70 -8.29
C LEU A 241 6.14 -10.47 -7.12
N VAL A 242 7.19 -11.24 -7.36
CA VAL A 242 7.86 -12.03 -6.30
C VAL A 242 8.39 -11.13 -5.18
N LEU A 243 9.06 -10.03 -5.55
CA LEU A 243 9.53 -9.04 -4.57
C LEU A 243 8.37 -8.38 -3.82
N GLY A 244 7.27 -8.09 -4.51
CA GLY A 244 6.06 -7.53 -3.93
C GLY A 244 5.42 -8.48 -2.91
N ILE A 245 5.29 -9.77 -3.25
CA ILE A 245 4.77 -10.81 -2.34
C ILE A 245 5.64 -10.92 -1.10
N ALA A 246 6.96 -11.02 -1.25
CA ALA A 246 7.88 -11.09 -0.11
C ALA A 246 7.74 -9.86 0.79
N GLY A 247 7.65 -8.65 0.20
CA GLY A 247 7.51 -7.41 0.95
C GLY A 247 6.17 -7.29 1.69
N ILE A 248 5.06 -7.74 1.10
CA ILE A 248 3.76 -7.65 1.77
C ILE A 248 3.57 -8.76 2.81
N LEU A 249 4.10 -9.96 2.59
CA LEU A 249 4.09 -11.02 3.58
C LEU A 249 4.83 -10.62 4.86
N ASN A 250 5.95 -9.93 4.74
CA ASN A 250 6.67 -9.39 5.91
C ASN A 250 5.78 -8.46 6.78
N GLN A 251 4.79 -7.80 6.20
CA GLN A 251 3.89 -6.88 6.89
C GLN A 251 2.57 -7.50 7.35
N THR A 252 2.16 -8.61 6.77
CA THR A 252 0.80 -9.17 6.94
C THR A 252 0.74 -10.63 7.36
N ALA A 253 1.86 -11.37 7.25
CA ALA A 253 1.87 -12.80 7.55
C ALA A 253 1.44 -13.10 9.00
N ASP A 254 1.84 -12.26 9.94
CA ASP A 254 1.42 -12.34 11.34
C ASP A 254 -0.12 -12.32 11.49
N LYS A 255 -0.80 -11.45 10.73
CA LYS A 255 -2.25 -11.27 10.79
C LYS A 255 -3.02 -12.34 10.01
N ILE A 256 -2.41 -12.86 8.93
CA ILE A 256 -2.98 -13.93 8.12
C ILE A 256 -2.87 -15.28 8.86
N LEU A 257 -1.70 -15.56 9.43
CA LEU A 257 -1.42 -16.84 10.05
C LEU A 257 -1.94 -16.96 11.48
N PHE A 258 -2.17 -15.84 12.16
CA PHE A 258 -2.58 -15.81 13.57
C PHE A 258 -3.78 -16.71 13.87
N PRO A 259 -4.89 -16.68 13.11
CA PRO A 259 -6.06 -17.54 13.39
C PRO A 259 -5.77 -19.05 13.29
N TYR A 260 -4.77 -19.43 12.51
CA TYR A 260 -4.40 -20.85 12.31
C TYR A 260 -3.39 -21.36 13.35
N ILE A 261 -2.66 -20.45 13.99
CA ILE A 261 -1.58 -20.81 14.93
C ILE A 261 -2.06 -20.68 16.38
N TYR A 262 -3.04 -19.80 16.64
CA TYR A 262 -3.49 -19.52 18.00
C TYR A 262 -4.53 -20.54 18.47
N GLU A 263 -4.13 -21.43 19.40
CA GLU A 263 -4.96 -22.53 19.90
C GLU A 263 -5.64 -22.24 21.25
N LYS A 264 -5.31 -21.11 21.91
CA LYS A 264 -5.73 -20.81 23.29
C LYS A 264 -6.97 -19.93 23.41
N GLY A 265 -8.07 -20.29 22.74
CA GLY A 265 -9.33 -19.55 22.81
C GLY A 265 -9.73 -18.88 21.50
N ASP A 266 -10.54 -17.83 21.53
CA ASP A 266 -10.96 -17.15 20.31
C ASP A 266 -9.82 -16.36 19.66
N ALA A 267 -9.35 -16.87 18.52
CA ALA A 267 -8.25 -16.29 17.77
C ALA A 267 -8.58 -14.90 17.21
N HIS A 268 -9.84 -14.66 16.80
CA HIS A 268 -10.25 -13.36 16.28
C HIS A 268 -10.29 -12.28 17.36
N THR A 269 -10.72 -12.60 18.58
CA THR A 269 -10.63 -11.69 19.72
C THR A 269 -9.18 -11.26 19.96
N GLN A 270 -8.24 -12.22 20.03
CA GLN A 270 -6.84 -11.91 20.28
C GLN A 270 -6.18 -11.18 19.11
N LEU A 271 -6.53 -11.54 17.88
CA LEU A 271 -6.07 -10.81 16.69
C LEU A 271 -6.60 -9.38 16.66
N GLY A 272 -7.83 -9.15 17.12
CA GLY A 272 -8.42 -7.81 17.26
C GLY A 272 -7.65 -6.95 18.26
N ILE A 273 -7.37 -7.50 19.43
CA ILE A 273 -6.57 -6.84 20.48
C ILE A 273 -5.16 -6.49 19.97
N TYR A 274 -4.49 -7.47 19.32
CA TYR A 274 -3.19 -7.25 18.67
C TYR A 274 -3.27 -6.20 17.56
N GLY A 275 -4.26 -6.29 16.68
CA GLY A 275 -4.46 -5.39 15.55
C GLY A 275 -4.69 -3.93 15.99
N ALA A 276 -5.50 -3.71 17.02
CA ALA A 276 -5.76 -2.38 17.59
C ALA A 276 -4.48 -1.77 18.19
N ALA A 277 -3.76 -2.54 18.99
CA ALA A 277 -2.50 -2.10 19.60
C ALA A 277 -1.42 -1.81 18.54
N SER A 278 -1.32 -2.64 17.51
CA SER A 278 -0.37 -2.45 16.40
C SER A 278 -0.60 -1.14 15.65
N LYS A 279 -1.82 -0.58 15.67
CA LYS A 279 -2.09 0.73 15.07
C LYS A 279 -1.40 1.86 15.84
N ILE A 280 -1.24 1.76 17.14
CA ILE A 280 -0.44 2.75 17.91
C ILE A 280 1.04 2.66 17.47
N ALA A 281 1.57 1.43 17.32
CA ALA A 281 2.93 1.22 16.85
C ALA A 281 3.19 1.73 15.42
N MET A 282 2.15 1.83 14.59
CA MET A 282 2.23 2.35 13.21
C MET A 282 2.78 3.77 13.12
N ILE A 283 2.75 4.55 14.20
CA ILE A 283 3.42 5.86 14.30
C ILE A 283 4.89 5.72 13.92
N MET A 284 5.56 4.66 14.38
CA MET A 284 6.95 4.39 14.05
C MET A 284 7.15 4.05 12.57
N ALA A 285 6.26 3.25 11.98
CA ALA A 285 6.27 2.94 10.56
C ALA A 285 6.11 4.22 9.70
N MET A 286 5.24 5.15 10.11
CA MET A 286 5.08 6.45 9.43
C MET A 286 6.35 7.29 9.50
N ILE A 287 7.03 7.35 10.66
CA ILE A 287 8.30 8.05 10.85
C ILE A 287 9.37 7.44 9.93
N THR A 288 9.53 6.12 9.95
CA THR A 288 10.48 5.39 9.12
C THR A 288 10.22 5.63 7.63
N GLN A 289 8.96 5.64 7.21
CA GLN A 289 8.59 5.90 5.83
C GLN A 289 8.87 7.35 5.41
N ALA A 290 8.56 8.33 6.26
CA ALA A 290 8.87 9.74 6.00
C ALA A 290 10.38 9.96 5.86
N PHE A 291 11.16 9.36 6.74
CA PHE A 291 12.62 9.40 6.64
C PHE A 291 13.11 8.77 5.33
N ARG A 292 12.60 7.61 4.94
CA ARG A 292 12.97 6.93 3.70
C ARG A 292 12.75 7.80 2.47
N PHE A 293 11.61 8.50 2.38
CA PHE A 293 11.32 9.40 1.26
C PHE A 293 12.33 10.55 1.13
N ALA A 294 12.84 11.06 2.25
CA ALA A 294 13.87 12.11 2.24
C ALA A 294 15.29 11.54 2.01
N TYR A 295 15.56 10.36 2.56
CA TYR A 295 16.87 9.75 2.56
C TYR A 295 17.27 9.17 1.20
N GLU A 296 16.34 8.58 0.46
CA GLU A 296 16.61 7.95 -0.84
C GLU A 296 17.22 8.93 -1.86
N PRO A 297 16.62 10.11 -2.16
CA PRO A 297 17.26 11.09 -3.05
C PRO A 297 18.58 11.63 -2.52
N PHE A 298 18.70 11.79 -1.18
CA PHE A 298 19.94 12.23 -0.55
C PHE A 298 21.09 11.26 -0.81
N VAL A 299 20.86 9.95 -0.66
CA VAL A 299 21.88 8.92 -0.88
C VAL A 299 22.34 8.90 -2.34
N PHE A 300 21.40 8.86 -3.29
CA PHE A 300 21.74 8.82 -4.71
C PHE A 300 22.38 10.15 -5.19
N GLY A 301 21.94 11.29 -4.66
CA GLY A 301 22.52 12.59 -4.99
C GLY A 301 23.96 12.74 -4.54
N ASN A 302 24.34 12.15 -3.42
CA ASN A 302 25.68 12.26 -2.85
C ASN A 302 26.55 11.01 -3.12
N ALA A 303 26.14 10.10 -4.01
CA ALA A 303 26.84 8.83 -4.25
C ALA A 303 28.30 9.01 -4.73
N LYS A 304 28.63 10.12 -5.41
CA LYS A 304 29.95 10.44 -5.95
C LYS A 304 30.82 11.28 -5.03
N GLU A 305 30.29 11.74 -3.90
CA GLU A 305 31.04 12.57 -2.95
C GLU A 305 32.12 11.76 -2.21
N LYS A 306 33.28 12.39 -1.95
CA LYS A 306 34.41 11.72 -1.29
C LYS A 306 34.08 11.24 0.13
N ASP A 307 33.26 11.99 0.86
CA ASP A 307 32.85 11.70 2.25
C ASP A 307 31.48 11.06 2.38
N ASN A 308 30.94 10.49 1.30
CA ASN A 308 29.57 9.92 1.26
C ASN A 308 29.31 8.90 2.39
N LYS A 309 30.28 8.02 2.70
CA LYS A 309 30.16 7.02 3.77
C LYS A 309 29.98 7.65 5.15
N LYS A 310 30.69 8.74 5.44
CA LYS A 310 30.54 9.49 6.70
C LYS A 310 29.19 10.18 6.77
N MET A 311 28.71 10.72 5.65
CA MET A 311 27.38 11.33 5.57
C MET A 311 26.29 10.30 5.81
N TYR A 312 26.38 9.11 5.21
CA TYR A 312 25.40 8.02 5.41
C TYR A 312 25.44 7.49 6.84
N ALA A 313 26.63 7.33 7.43
CA ALA A 313 26.76 6.92 8.83
C ALA A 313 26.17 7.96 9.79
N SER A 314 26.37 9.25 9.51
CA SER A 314 25.77 10.34 10.30
C SER A 314 24.26 10.36 10.18
N ALA A 315 23.69 10.22 8.97
CA ALA A 315 22.26 10.15 8.75
C ALA A 315 21.65 8.95 9.47
N MET A 316 22.28 7.78 9.41
CA MET A 316 21.88 6.59 10.15
C MET A 316 21.89 6.82 11.66
N LYS A 317 22.97 7.43 12.19
CA LYS A 317 23.09 7.76 13.62
C LYS A 317 21.92 8.65 14.08
N TYR A 318 21.63 9.72 13.35
CA TYR A 318 20.54 10.63 13.70
C TYR A 318 19.17 9.98 13.53
N PHE A 319 18.98 9.12 12.53
CA PHE A 319 17.77 8.32 12.38
C PHE A 319 17.54 7.44 13.61
N VAL A 320 18.57 6.69 14.06
CA VAL A 320 18.44 5.81 15.23
C VAL A 320 18.16 6.64 16.49
N ILE A 321 18.86 7.75 16.72
CA ILE A 321 18.61 8.63 17.87
C ILE A 321 17.17 9.14 17.84
N PHE A 322 16.71 9.65 16.69
CA PHE A 322 15.37 10.21 16.56
C PHE A 322 14.28 9.13 16.78
N THR A 323 14.43 7.96 16.18
CA THR A 323 13.45 6.87 16.33
C THR A 323 13.43 6.30 17.74
N LEU A 324 14.58 6.22 18.44
CA LEU A 324 14.63 5.82 19.84
C LEU A 324 14.00 6.88 20.76
N LEU A 325 14.16 8.17 20.49
CA LEU A 325 13.46 9.23 21.21
C LEU A 325 11.94 9.13 20.99
N ALA A 326 11.51 8.93 19.74
CA ALA A 326 10.10 8.73 19.42
C ALA A 326 9.54 7.48 20.12
N PHE A 327 10.31 6.39 20.20
CA PHE A 327 9.96 5.19 20.95
C PHE A 327 9.74 5.50 22.44
N LEU A 328 10.68 6.19 23.06
CA LEU A 328 10.57 6.58 24.48
C LEU A 328 9.37 7.49 24.74
N VAL A 329 9.10 8.42 23.83
CA VAL A 329 7.91 9.29 23.93
C VAL A 329 6.63 8.46 23.86
N VAL A 330 6.49 7.57 22.87
CA VAL A 330 5.28 6.74 22.73
C VAL A 330 5.09 5.81 23.92
N VAL A 331 6.16 5.16 24.39
CA VAL A 331 6.09 4.26 25.55
C VAL A 331 5.82 5.04 26.83
N GLY A 332 6.48 6.19 27.03
CA GLY A 332 6.29 7.04 28.22
C GLY A 332 4.90 7.68 28.30
N TYR A 333 4.29 7.98 27.16
CA TYR A 333 2.92 8.53 27.10
C TYR A 333 1.86 7.47 26.75
N MET A 334 2.15 6.17 26.98
CA MET A 334 1.23 5.09 26.66
C MET A 334 -0.12 5.25 27.39
N ASP A 335 -0.12 5.74 28.63
CA ASP A 335 -1.35 6.02 29.39
C ASP A 335 -2.26 7.06 28.73
N LEU A 336 -1.70 7.97 27.95
CA LEU A 336 -2.47 8.91 27.13
C LEU A 336 -2.90 8.25 25.83
N LEU A 337 -1.99 7.56 25.13
CA LEU A 337 -2.20 6.97 23.82
C LEU A 337 -3.18 5.80 23.85
N ARG A 338 -3.31 5.08 24.96
CA ARG A 338 -4.31 4.01 25.10
C ARG A 338 -5.74 4.46 24.85
N HIS A 339 -6.05 5.75 25.06
CA HIS A 339 -7.38 6.30 24.80
C HIS A 339 -7.72 6.44 23.30
N ILE A 340 -6.76 6.22 22.41
CA ILE A 340 -6.98 6.13 20.97
C ILE A 340 -7.76 4.86 20.61
N ILE A 341 -7.65 3.80 21.41
CA ILE A 341 -8.35 2.53 21.21
C ILE A 341 -9.35 2.26 22.32
N GLY A 342 -10.38 1.48 22.05
CA GLY A 342 -11.39 1.08 23.03
C GLY A 342 -10.76 0.36 24.25
N ARG A 343 -11.37 0.50 25.41
CA ARG A 343 -10.86 -0.08 26.67
C ARG A 343 -10.68 -1.58 26.61
N ASP A 344 -11.57 -2.29 25.93
CA ASP A 344 -11.53 -3.74 25.77
C ASP A 344 -10.28 -4.24 25.02
N TYR A 345 -9.55 -3.35 24.36
CA TYR A 345 -8.34 -3.65 23.57
C TYR A 345 -7.03 -3.33 24.32
N TRP A 346 -7.09 -2.80 25.55
CA TRP A 346 -5.92 -2.33 26.28
C TRP A 346 -4.92 -3.43 26.64
N ASP A 347 -5.38 -4.67 26.75
CA ASP A 347 -4.49 -5.82 27.01
C ASP A 347 -3.43 -6.03 25.91
N GLY A 348 -3.70 -5.50 24.71
CA GLY A 348 -2.74 -5.51 23.59
C GLY A 348 -1.62 -4.49 23.70
N LEU A 349 -1.71 -3.48 24.59
CA LEU A 349 -0.72 -2.40 24.67
C LEU A 349 0.70 -2.88 24.96
N LYS A 350 0.86 -4.01 25.64
CA LYS A 350 2.15 -4.67 25.87
C LYS A 350 2.90 -5.06 24.59
N VAL A 351 2.18 -5.18 23.46
CA VAL A 351 2.77 -5.52 22.15
C VAL A 351 3.34 -4.26 21.46
N VAL A 352 2.86 -3.06 21.80
CA VAL A 352 3.26 -1.81 21.14
C VAL A 352 4.77 -1.60 21.13
N PRO A 353 5.49 -1.71 22.29
CA PRO A 353 6.94 -1.54 22.28
C PRO A 353 7.67 -2.57 21.40
N ILE A 354 7.17 -3.80 21.34
CA ILE A 354 7.78 -4.88 20.55
C ILE A 354 7.65 -4.55 19.05
N VAL A 355 6.45 -4.19 18.60
CA VAL A 355 6.19 -3.83 17.21
C VAL A 355 6.96 -2.57 16.81
N MET A 356 7.02 -1.55 17.68
CA MET A 356 7.82 -0.35 17.43
C MET A 356 9.31 -0.66 17.29
N ALA A 357 9.86 -1.55 18.12
CA ALA A 357 11.25 -1.98 17.99
C ALA A 357 11.50 -2.68 16.65
N ALA A 358 10.58 -3.54 16.19
CA ALA A 358 10.65 -4.18 14.89
C ALA A 358 10.65 -3.14 13.74
N GLU A 359 9.81 -2.09 13.83
CA GLU A 359 9.77 -1.00 12.85
C GLU A 359 11.07 -0.17 12.83
N ILE A 360 11.72 0.04 13.98
CA ILE A 360 13.05 0.67 14.05
C ILE A 360 14.08 -0.19 13.33
N MET A 361 14.10 -1.51 13.60
CA MET A 361 15.00 -2.44 12.93
C MET A 361 14.77 -2.47 11.42
N MET A 362 13.52 -2.41 10.98
CA MET A 362 13.18 -2.29 9.56
C MET A 362 13.73 -0.98 8.97
N GLY A 363 13.65 0.14 9.70
CA GLY A 363 14.24 1.42 9.29
C GLY A 363 15.76 1.35 9.18
N VAL A 364 16.43 0.68 10.10
CA VAL A 364 17.88 0.40 10.05
C VAL A 364 18.20 -0.45 8.82
N TYR A 365 17.45 -1.51 8.57
CA TYR A 365 17.59 -2.35 7.37
C TYR A 365 17.47 -1.52 6.09
N PHE A 366 16.48 -0.62 5.99
CA PHE A 366 16.35 0.27 4.83
C PHE A 366 17.57 1.15 4.61
N ASN A 367 18.13 1.73 5.67
CA ASN A 367 19.36 2.51 5.58
C ASN A 367 20.51 1.68 5.04
N LEU A 368 20.71 0.47 5.57
CA LEU A 368 21.78 -0.43 5.14
C LEU A 368 21.54 -0.97 3.73
N SER A 369 20.30 -1.08 3.28
CA SER A 369 19.96 -1.59 1.95
C SER A 369 20.52 -0.75 0.80
N PHE A 370 20.86 0.52 1.05
CA PHE A 370 21.47 1.36 0.02
C PHE A 370 22.88 0.92 -0.36
N TRP A 371 23.60 0.19 0.50
CA TRP A 371 24.90 -0.35 0.16
C TRP A 371 24.87 -1.17 -1.14
N TYR A 372 24.02 -2.19 -1.22
CA TYR A 372 23.95 -3.04 -2.42
C TYR A 372 23.29 -2.36 -3.62
N LYS A 373 22.43 -1.35 -3.37
CA LYS A 373 21.84 -0.54 -4.44
C LYS A 373 22.89 0.36 -5.11
N LEU A 374 23.79 0.96 -4.33
CA LEU A 374 24.83 1.83 -4.82
C LEU A 374 25.93 1.11 -5.61
N ILE A 375 26.13 -0.19 -5.37
CA ILE A 375 27.12 -1.02 -6.09
C ILE A 375 26.48 -1.91 -7.17
N ASP A 376 25.22 -1.64 -7.53
CA ASP A 376 24.43 -2.38 -8.54
C ASP A 376 24.30 -3.89 -8.29
N LYS A 377 24.47 -4.33 -7.04
CA LYS A 377 24.35 -5.74 -6.62
C LYS A 377 23.03 -5.99 -5.92
N THR A 378 21.92 -5.65 -6.57
CA THR A 378 20.56 -5.74 -6.02
C THR A 378 20.12 -7.16 -5.65
N ILE A 379 20.83 -8.19 -6.13
CA ILE A 379 20.59 -9.59 -5.74
C ILE A 379 20.73 -9.82 -4.23
N TRP A 380 21.61 -9.07 -3.56
CA TRP A 380 21.73 -9.12 -2.09
C TRP A 380 20.46 -8.68 -1.38
N GLY A 381 19.71 -7.75 -2.00
CA GLY A 381 18.40 -7.35 -1.48
C GLY A 381 17.41 -8.50 -1.47
N ALA A 382 17.42 -9.33 -2.51
CA ALA A 382 16.55 -10.52 -2.57
C ALA A 382 16.95 -11.55 -1.49
N TYR A 383 18.24 -11.80 -1.31
CA TYR A 383 18.72 -12.72 -0.25
C TYR A 383 18.34 -12.22 1.16
N PHE A 384 18.59 -10.95 1.47
CA PHE A 384 18.26 -10.39 2.79
C PHE A 384 16.76 -10.21 3.04
N SER A 385 15.94 -10.14 1.99
CA SER A 385 14.47 -10.06 2.12
C SER A 385 13.83 -11.45 2.23
N GLY A 386 14.56 -12.51 1.90
CA GLY A 386 14.07 -13.90 1.98
C GLY A 386 14.43 -14.62 3.27
N ILE A 387 15.27 -14.00 4.11
CA ILE A 387 15.60 -14.43 5.47
C ILE A 387 14.66 -13.78 6.48
#